data_8054433f274e2197e4d5b42a85ac1ded
#
_entry.id   8054433f274e2197e4d5b42a85ac1ded
#
_cell.length_a   1.000
_cell.length_b   1.000
_cell.length_c   1.000
_cell.angle_alpha   90.00
_cell.angle_beta   90.00
_cell.angle_gamma   90.00
#
_symmetry.space_group_name_H-M   'P 1'
#
loop_
_entity.id
_entity.type
_entity.pdbx_description
1 polymer ?
#
loop_
_entity_poly.entity_id
_entity_poly.type
_entity_poly.pdbx_seq_one_letter_code
_entity_poly.pdbx_strand_id
1 'polypeptide(L)'
;MKFPIILLSAYTALAMAGCASHTADDGHDHRAEGHDHAAEVAQDEHTDEPGVITLGEEQSTALGLTYEKAAAGPFASVVRTGGVIEAAPGDRSTVTATISGIVSFGGRRLTEGTKVAKGTPLIVLGSAGMTEGNFPQQLADARAELAKAEADFARAESLSGNKVVSGAEHEAAKLAVDVARRKVAVLSENATKGGKSIVAPQGGHIATLLVGEGDYVTAGQPLATITANRNLVLRADVPQRYLHEAGNVRTANFTTPYDGKTHDLSELGGRLIGSGKAMAAGSPTVPVRFEFENRGNLTPGSVVEVFLKGSPRENIITVPVSALTEEQGALYVYVRTSPGHYLKRPVKTGATDGARVEIVSGLAPGEEVVSDGACYVRLAGMSMAIPHGHTH
;
A
#
# COMPACT_ATOMS: atom_id res chain seq x y z
N MET A 1 -3.19 -44.72 -4.90
CA MET A 1 -4.44 -44.75 -5.69
C MET A 1 -4.24 -43.78 -6.87
N LYS A 2 -4.26 -44.35 -8.08
CA LYS A 2 -4.05 -43.65 -9.37
C LYS A 2 -5.41 -43.19 -9.89
N PHE A 3 -5.53 -41.94 -10.33
CA PHE A 3 -6.62 -41.47 -11.19
C PHE A 3 -6.06 -40.80 -12.44
N PRO A 4 -6.67 -41.05 -13.60
CA PRO A 4 -6.07 -40.74 -14.91
C PRO A 4 -6.52 -39.38 -15.44
N ILE A 5 -5.62 -38.84 -16.26
CA ILE A 5 -5.75 -37.67 -17.14
C ILE A 5 -6.70 -38.02 -18.26
N ILE A 6 -7.71 -37.18 -18.53
CA ILE A 6 -8.50 -37.19 -19.78
C ILE A 6 -8.17 -35.94 -20.59
N LEU A 7 -7.45 -36.17 -21.71
CA LEU A 7 -7.28 -35.23 -22.80
C LEU A 7 -8.57 -35.26 -23.65
N LEU A 8 -9.12 -34.10 -23.96
CA LEU A 8 -10.13 -33.97 -25.03
C LEU A 8 -9.66 -32.90 -26.02
N SER A 9 -9.15 -33.39 -27.16
CA SER A 9 -8.84 -32.60 -28.34
C SER A 9 -10.10 -32.49 -29.21
N ALA A 10 -10.49 -31.26 -29.56
CA ALA A 10 -11.48 -31.03 -30.62
C ALA A 10 -10.82 -30.26 -31.76
N TYR A 11 -10.59 -31.00 -32.84
CA TYR A 11 -10.26 -30.50 -34.19
C TYR A 11 -11.57 -30.04 -34.85
N THR A 12 -11.62 -28.83 -35.38
CA THR A 12 -12.59 -28.46 -36.42
C THR A 12 -11.85 -27.83 -37.59
N ALA A 13 -11.76 -28.62 -38.66
CA ALA A 13 -11.42 -28.17 -39.99
C ALA A 13 -12.64 -27.51 -40.63
N LEU A 14 -12.48 -26.37 -41.29
CA LEU A 14 -13.47 -25.85 -42.20
C LEU A 14 -12.83 -25.46 -43.54
N ALA A 15 -13.47 -25.97 -44.57
CA ALA A 15 -13.04 -26.10 -45.94
C ALA A 15 -13.03 -24.77 -46.70
N MET A 16 -12.14 -24.74 -47.71
CA MET A 16 -12.12 -23.81 -48.83
C MET A 16 -13.31 -24.03 -49.77
N ALA A 17 -13.89 -22.94 -50.25
CA ALA A 17 -14.64 -22.95 -51.51
C ALA A 17 -14.29 -21.69 -52.30
N GLY A 18 -13.64 -21.87 -53.44
CA GLY A 18 -13.43 -20.86 -54.46
C GLY A 18 -14.60 -20.80 -55.43
N CYS A 19 -14.71 -19.66 -56.13
CA CYS A 19 -15.31 -19.49 -57.49
C CYS A 19 -15.04 -18.03 -57.86
N ALA A 20 -14.28 -17.78 -58.88
CA ALA A 20 -14.49 -17.73 -60.31
C ALA A 20 -14.89 -16.33 -60.81
N SER A 21 -14.03 -15.87 -61.66
CA SER A 21 -14.02 -14.73 -62.58
C SER A 21 -15.35 -14.36 -63.26
N HIS A 22 -15.57 -13.01 -63.33
CA HIS A 22 -16.32 -12.46 -64.48
C HIS A 22 -15.69 -11.15 -64.95
N THR A 23 -15.20 -11.16 -66.14
CA THR A 23 -14.83 -10.02 -66.98
C THR A 23 -16.10 -9.41 -67.57
N ALA A 24 -16.25 -8.13 -67.55
CA ALA A 24 -17.04 -7.34 -68.45
C ALA A 24 -16.40 -5.98 -68.66
N ASP A 25 -15.96 -5.77 -69.82
CA ASP A 25 -15.52 -4.59 -70.54
C ASP A 25 -16.72 -3.67 -70.75
N ASP A 26 -16.62 -2.38 -70.48
CA ASP A 26 -17.42 -1.33 -71.15
C ASP A 26 -16.70 0.02 -70.95
N GLY A 27 -16.20 0.53 -72.06
CA GLY A 27 -15.61 1.86 -72.17
C GLY A 27 -16.65 2.96 -72.20
N HIS A 28 -16.36 4.02 -71.51
CA HIS A 28 -16.88 5.36 -71.73
C HIS A 28 -15.82 6.40 -71.64
N ASP A 29 -15.52 6.95 -72.80
CA ASP A 29 -14.78 8.17 -73.10
C ASP A 29 -15.58 9.39 -72.60
N HIS A 30 -15.02 10.25 -71.73
CA HIS A 30 -15.45 11.61 -71.53
C HIS A 30 -14.27 12.57 -71.31
N ARG A 31 -14.17 13.38 -72.22
CA ARG A 31 -13.43 14.59 -72.54
C ARG A 31 -13.17 15.53 -71.36
N ALA A 32 -11.99 16.11 -71.37
CA ALA A 32 -11.45 17.15 -70.56
C ALA A 32 -12.34 18.42 -70.44
N GLU A 33 -12.41 18.96 -69.23
CA GLU A 33 -12.50 20.40 -68.98
C GLU A 33 -11.57 20.78 -67.84
N GLY A 34 -10.63 21.65 -68.13
CA GLY A 34 -9.68 22.18 -67.19
C GLY A 34 -10.30 23.22 -66.28
N HIS A 35 -9.97 23.13 -65.02
CA HIS A 35 -10.01 24.32 -64.11
C HIS A 35 -8.67 24.41 -63.42
N ASP A 36 -7.91 25.43 -63.82
CA ASP A 36 -6.77 26.00 -63.12
C ASP A 36 -7.27 26.54 -61.77
N HIS A 37 -6.83 25.95 -60.70
CA HIS A 37 -6.70 26.60 -59.38
C HIS A 37 -5.28 26.37 -58.89
N ALA A 38 -4.44 27.35 -59.15
CA ALA A 38 -3.19 27.53 -58.44
C ALA A 38 -3.49 27.81 -56.95
N ALA A 39 -3.47 26.77 -56.15
CA ALA A 39 -3.29 26.91 -54.71
C ALA A 39 -1.81 26.68 -54.43
N GLU A 40 -1.18 27.77 -54.08
CA GLU A 40 0.19 27.86 -53.59
C GLU A 40 0.28 27.06 -52.30
N VAL A 41 0.63 25.76 -52.40
CA VAL A 41 0.96 24.91 -51.27
C VAL A 41 2.40 25.31 -50.91
N ALA A 42 2.54 26.02 -49.81
CA ALA A 42 3.83 26.21 -49.14
C ALA A 42 4.41 24.81 -48.90
N GLN A 43 5.40 24.42 -49.65
CA GLN A 43 6.22 23.26 -49.38
C GLN A 43 7.05 23.58 -48.16
N ASP A 44 6.61 23.16 -46.96
CA ASP A 44 7.49 22.96 -45.83
C ASP A 44 8.55 21.94 -46.29
N GLU A 45 9.77 22.39 -46.45
CA GLU A 45 10.95 21.56 -46.67
C GLU A 45 11.10 20.63 -45.45
N HIS A 46 10.46 19.48 -45.49
CA HIS A 46 10.76 18.39 -44.56
C HIS A 46 12.16 17.87 -44.87
N THR A 47 13.16 18.41 -44.21
CA THR A 47 14.45 17.75 -44.09
C THR A 47 14.27 16.53 -43.18
N ASP A 48 13.90 15.42 -43.79
CA ASP A 48 13.86 14.11 -43.11
C ASP A 48 15.30 13.67 -42.80
N GLU A 49 15.86 14.17 -41.69
CA GLU A 49 17.03 13.52 -41.11
C GLU A 49 16.63 12.14 -40.61
N PRO A 50 17.33 11.07 -41.03
CA PRO A 50 16.96 9.71 -40.65
C PRO A 50 16.97 9.53 -39.12
N GLY A 51 15.82 9.22 -38.54
CA GLY A 51 15.65 8.98 -37.10
C GLY A 51 15.03 10.14 -36.33
N VAL A 52 14.65 11.25 -36.99
CA VAL A 52 13.88 12.33 -36.40
C VAL A 52 12.39 12.06 -36.55
N ILE A 53 11.66 12.12 -35.44
CA ILE A 53 10.20 11.96 -35.38
C ILE A 53 9.60 13.34 -35.31
N THR A 54 8.69 13.67 -36.23
CA THR A 54 8.00 14.97 -36.26
C THR A 54 6.59 14.82 -35.67
N LEU A 55 6.29 15.59 -34.65
CA LEU A 55 4.96 15.75 -34.05
C LEU A 55 4.65 17.25 -33.99
N GLY A 56 3.58 17.69 -34.62
CA GLY A 56 3.18 19.09 -34.58
C GLY A 56 3.08 19.60 -33.13
N GLU A 57 3.37 20.89 -32.92
CA GLU A 57 3.42 21.49 -31.57
C GLU A 57 2.04 21.40 -30.86
N GLU A 58 0.95 21.54 -31.62
CA GLU A 58 -0.43 21.35 -31.13
C GLU A 58 -0.67 19.89 -30.70
N GLN A 59 -0.17 18.93 -31.47
CA GLN A 59 -0.28 17.49 -31.12
C GLN A 59 0.55 17.16 -29.89
N SER A 60 1.76 17.68 -29.79
CA SER A 60 2.64 17.49 -28.64
C SER A 60 2.00 18.02 -27.35
N THR A 61 1.34 19.18 -27.42
CA THR A 61 0.60 19.78 -26.32
C THR A 61 -0.66 18.96 -25.96
N ALA A 62 -1.42 18.54 -26.98
CA ALA A 62 -2.63 17.73 -26.78
C ALA A 62 -2.31 16.34 -26.16
N LEU A 63 -1.15 15.77 -26.47
CA LEU A 63 -0.65 14.52 -25.89
C LEU A 63 -0.05 14.70 -24.47
N GLY A 64 0.05 15.95 -23.98
CA GLY A 64 0.59 16.23 -22.66
C GLY A 64 2.09 15.96 -22.52
N LEU A 65 2.86 16.10 -23.60
CA LEU A 65 4.31 15.89 -23.55
C LEU A 65 4.95 16.91 -22.59
N THR A 66 5.78 16.43 -21.70
CA THR A 66 6.61 17.27 -20.84
C THR A 66 8.08 17.06 -21.15
N TYR A 67 8.89 18.05 -20.85
CA TYR A 67 10.32 18.06 -21.19
C TYR A 67 11.16 18.39 -19.96
N GLU A 68 12.33 17.78 -19.88
CA GLU A 68 13.31 18.05 -18.85
C GLU A 68 14.71 18.14 -19.47
N LYS A 69 15.51 19.11 -19.01
CA LYS A 69 16.91 19.19 -19.42
C LYS A 69 17.74 18.19 -18.65
N ALA A 70 18.47 17.36 -19.36
CA ALA A 70 19.43 16.44 -18.77
C ALA A 70 20.50 17.23 -18.03
N ALA A 71 20.52 17.15 -16.72
CA ALA A 71 21.51 17.81 -15.88
C ALA A 71 22.28 16.79 -15.06
N ALA A 72 23.60 16.98 -14.98
CA ALA A 72 24.41 16.21 -14.05
C ALA A 72 24.19 16.72 -12.63
N GLY A 73 23.90 15.81 -11.71
CA GLY A 73 23.58 16.13 -10.32
C GLY A 73 23.91 15.00 -9.37
N PRO A 74 23.62 15.17 -8.07
CA PRO A 74 23.78 14.11 -7.09
C PRO A 74 22.70 13.03 -7.30
N PHE A 75 23.11 11.76 -7.33
CA PHE A 75 22.23 10.60 -7.36
C PHE A 75 22.72 9.55 -6.38
N ALA A 76 21.83 9.07 -5.52
CA ALA A 76 22.19 8.12 -4.48
C ALA A 76 22.64 6.78 -5.07
N SER A 77 23.54 6.10 -4.36
CA SER A 77 23.74 4.67 -4.60
C SER A 77 22.46 3.93 -4.22
N VAL A 78 22.02 2.99 -5.06
CA VAL A 78 20.72 2.32 -4.87
C VAL A 78 20.91 0.81 -4.76
N VAL A 79 20.31 0.21 -3.74
CA VAL A 79 20.15 -1.25 -3.61
C VAL A 79 18.66 -1.58 -3.82
N ARG A 80 18.38 -2.30 -4.89
CA ARG A 80 17.03 -2.78 -5.23
C ARG A 80 16.74 -4.09 -4.50
N THR A 81 15.62 -4.16 -3.81
CA THR A 81 15.20 -5.34 -3.05
C THR A 81 13.67 -5.42 -2.93
N GLY A 82 13.17 -6.53 -2.42
CA GLY A 82 11.78 -6.66 -2.03
C GLY A 82 11.54 -6.18 -0.61
N GLY A 83 10.31 -5.81 -0.31
CA GLY A 83 9.90 -5.42 1.03
C GLY A 83 8.41 -5.61 1.28
N VAL A 84 8.01 -5.36 2.51
CA VAL A 84 6.62 -5.45 2.95
C VAL A 84 6.28 -4.20 3.76
N ILE A 85 5.11 -3.65 3.50
CA ILE A 85 4.53 -2.59 4.33
C ILE A 85 3.86 -3.25 5.54
N GLU A 86 4.28 -2.91 6.74
CA GLU A 86 3.74 -3.42 8.00
C GLU A 86 3.02 -2.29 8.75
N ALA A 87 2.03 -2.63 9.60
CA ALA A 87 1.50 -1.65 10.55
C ALA A 87 2.56 -1.30 11.59
N ALA A 88 2.72 -0.02 11.91
CA ALA A 88 3.63 0.39 12.96
C ALA A 88 3.23 -0.23 14.32
N PRO A 89 4.19 -0.59 15.19
CA PRO A 89 3.90 -1.25 16.47
C PRO A 89 2.89 -0.48 17.33
N GLY A 90 2.91 0.85 17.32
CA GLY A 90 1.96 1.71 18.04
C GLY A 90 0.57 1.80 17.40
N ASP A 91 0.43 1.42 16.15
CA ASP A 91 -0.83 1.45 15.39
C ASP A 91 -1.53 0.08 15.37
N ARG A 92 -0.92 -0.96 15.95
CA ARG A 92 -1.50 -2.29 16.08
C ARG A 92 -1.82 -2.59 17.55
N SER A 93 -3.03 -3.05 17.81
CA SER A 93 -3.47 -3.44 19.15
C SER A 93 -4.21 -4.78 19.11
N THR A 94 -3.80 -5.68 19.98
CA THR A 94 -4.48 -6.98 20.16
C THR A 94 -5.58 -6.83 21.22
N VAL A 95 -6.77 -7.25 20.86
CA VAL A 95 -7.92 -7.36 21.75
C VAL A 95 -7.89 -8.75 22.39
N THR A 96 -7.81 -8.83 23.71
CA THR A 96 -7.73 -10.09 24.44
C THR A 96 -8.97 -10.29 25.33
N ALA A 97 -9.32 -11.56 25.58
CA ALA A 97 -10.37 -11.90 26.52
C ALA A 97 -9.95 -11.51 27.95
N THR A 98 -10.77 -10.72 28.63
CA THR A 98 -10.51 -10.31 30.02
C THR A 98 -11.11 -11.28 31.03
N ILE A 99 -12.02 -12.15 30.62
CA ILE A 99 -12.62 -13.24 31.38
C ILE A 99 -12.77 -14.44 30.46
N SER A 100 -12.89 -15.67 31.03
CA SER A 100 -13.30 -16.82 30.28
C SER A 100 -14.80 -16.78 30.01
N GLY A 101 -15.26 -17.29 28.85
CA GLY A 101 -16.65 -17.25 28.50
C GLY A 101 -16.95 -17.62 27.05
N ILE A 102 -18.21 -17.55 26.69
CA ILE A 102 -18.70 -17.79 25.33
C ILE A 102 -18.78 -16.44 24.60
N VAL A 103 -18.24 -16.40 23.39
CA VAL A 103 -18.23 -15.24 22.52
C VAL A 103 -19.63 -14.96 21.98
N SER A 104 -20.08 -13.71 22.08
CA SER A 104 -21.25 -13.21 21.37
C SER A 104 -20.95 -11.83 20.76
N PHE A 105 -21.29 -11.65 19.49
CA PHE A 105 -21.18 -10.36 18.82
C PHE A 105 -22.39 -9.44 19.04
N GLY A 106 -23.38 -9.91 19.81
CA GLY A 106 -24.58 -9.11 20.14
C GLY A 106 -25.41 -8.71 18.93
N GLY A 107 -25.50 -9.57 17.91
CA GLY A 107 -26.21 -9.31 16.66
C GLY A 107 -25.48 -8.41 15.67
N ARG A 108 -24.25 -8.02 15.95
CA ARG A 108 -23.43 -7.22 15.03
C ARG A 108 -22.66 -8.15 14.08
N ARG A 109 -22.53 -7.73 12.84
CA ARG A 109 -21.58 -8.39 11.91
C ARG A 109 -20.21 -7.77 12.13
N LEU A 110 -19.35 -8.49 12.84
CA LEU A 110 -17.93 -8.19 12.94
C LEU A 110 -17.19 -9.01 11.89
N THR A 111 -16.47 -8.32 11.01
CA THR A 111 -15.63 -8.91 9.98
C THR A 111 -14.31 -8.14 9.88
N GLU A 112 -13.31 -8.76 9.32
CA GLU A 112 -12.09 -8.08 8.94
C GLU A 112 -12.41 -6.88 8.02
N GLY A 113 -11.68 -5.77 8.17
CA GLY A 113 -11.96 -4.49 7.52
C GLY A 113 -13.01 -3.62 8.20
N THR A 114 -13.78 -4.14 9.19
CA THR A 114 -14.77 -3.32 9.92
C THR A 114 -14.09 -2.17 10.65
N LYS A 115 -14.56 -0.92 10.39
CA LYS A 115 -14.10 0.27 11.08
C LYS A 115 -14.67 0.35 12.50
N VAL A 116 -13.82 0.63 13.47
CA VAL A 116 -14.18 0.73 14.88
C VAL A 116 -13.58 2.00 15.51
N ALA A 117 -14.30 2.61 16.44
CA ALA A 117 -13.78 3.70 17.26
C ALA A 117 -13.27 3.16 18.60
N LYS A 118 -12.36 3.89 19.26
CA LYS A 118 -11.93 3.55 20.63
C LYS A 118 -13.15 3.47 21.56
N GLY A 119 -13.22 2.42 22.39
CA GLY A 119 -14.32 2.18 23.31
C GLY A 119 -15.55 1.52 22.68
N THR A 120 -15.57 1.27 21.36
CA THR A 120 -16.68 0.56 20.71
C THR A 120 -16.75 -0.88 21.25
N PRO A 121 -17.91 -1.34 21.76
CA PRO A 121 -18.12 -2.74 22.13
C PRO A 121 -17.97 -3.64 20.90
N LEU A 122 -17.09 -4.63 21.00
CA LEU A 122 -16.83 -5.60 19.92
C LEU A 122 -17.49 -6.94 20.20
N ILE A 123 -17.20 -7.50 21.37
CA ILE A 123 -17.54 -8.87 21.76
C ILE A 123 -18.12 -8.81 23.18
N VAL A 124 -19.12 -9.61 23.45
CA VAL A 124 -19.61 -9.88 24.80
C VAL A 124 -19.18 -11.28 25.18
N LEU A 125 -18.48 -11.44 26.30
CA LEU A 125 -18.11 -12.74 26.84
C LEU A 125 -19.12 -13.13 27.89
N GLY A 126 -19.99 -14.09 27.54
CA GLY A 126 -20.97 -14.66 28.44
C GLY A 126 -20.36 -15.76 29.29
N SER A 127 -20.47 -15.65 30.60
CA SER A 127 -20.02 -16.68 31.55
C SER A 127 -21.10 -17.10 32.54
N ALA A 128 -22.35 -16.77 32.24
CA ALA A 128 -23.50 -17.16 33.07
C ALA A 128 -23.66 -18.68 33.10
N GLY A 129 -23.86 -19.27 34.31
CA GLY A 129 -24.03 -20.68 34.48
C GLY A 129 -22.74 -21.52 34.43
N MET A 130 -21.57 -20.89 34.29
CA MET A 130 -20.28 -21.59 34.35
C MET A 130 -19.89 -21.89 35.80
N THR A 131 -19.28 -23.05 36.06
CA THR A 131 -18.82 -23.47 37.38
C THR A 131 -17.64 -22.62 37.84
N GLU A 132 -16.76 -22.25 36.90
CA GLU A 132 -15.63 -21.38 37.15
C GLU A 132 -15.75 -20.11 36.31
N GLY A 133 -15.37 -18.96 36.88
CA GLY A 133 -15.35 -17.67 36.17
C GLY A 133 -16.75 -17.08 35.91
N ASN A 134 -17.78 -17.47 36.67
CA ASN A 134 -19.14 -16.93 36.54
C ASN A 134 -19.14 -15.42 36.92
N PHE A 135 -18.87 -14.59 35.94
CA PHE A 135 -18.74 -13.15 36.09
C PHE A 135 -20.00 -12.45 36.64
N PRO A 136 -21.23 -12.79 36.17
CA PRO A 136 -22.46 -12.24 36.76
C PRO A 136 -22.60 -12.53 38.27
N GLN A 137 -22.23 -13.74 38.69
CA GLN A 137 -22.26 -14.12 40.10
C GLN A 137 -21.21 -13.32 40.90
N GLN A 138 -19.98 -13.23 40.43
CA GLN A 138 -18.92 -12.44 41.09
C GLN A 138 -19.29 -10.97 41.26
N LEU A 139 -19.95 -10.36 40.27
CA LEU A 139 -20.43 -9.00 40.36
C LEU A 139 -21.58 -8.88 41.38
N ALA A 140 -22.49 -9.83 41.43
CA ALA A 140 -23.58 -9.86 42.40
C ALA A 140 -23.05 -10.00 43.84
N ASP A 141 -22.08 -10.86 44.06
CA ASP A 141 -21.43 -11.06 45.38
C ASP A 141 -20.68 -9.80 45.80
N ALA A 142 -19.94 -9.16 44.92
CA ALA A 142 -19.25 -7.91 45.24
C ALA A 142 -20.22 -6.75 45.60
N ARG A 143 -21.38 -6.69 44.93
CA ARG A 143 -22.44 -5.72 45.29
C ARG A 143 -23.06 -6.00 46.64
N ALA A 144 -23.31 -7.27 46.95
CA ALA A 144 -23.80 -7.65 48.27
C ALA A 144 -22.78 -7.32 49.40
N GLU A 145 -21.49 -7.57 49.12
CA GLU A 145 -20.39 -7.19 50.03
C GLU A 145 -20.32 -5.68 50.26
N LEU A 146 -20.47 -4.85 49.19
CA LEU A 146 -20.52 -3.40 49.29
C LEU A 146 -21.73 -2.94 50.13
N ALA A 147 -22.92 -3.48 49.84
CA ALA A 147 -24.13 -3.14 50.59
C ALA A 147 -24.00 -3.42 52.09
N LYS A 148 -23.38 -4.58 52.43
CA LYS A 148 -23.07 -4.94 53.83
C LYS A 148 -22.10 -3.95 54.42
N ALA A 149 -20.98 -3.63 53.77
CA ALA A 149 -19.98 -2.69 54.28
C ALA A 149 -20.58 -1.30 54.50
N GLU A 150 -21.44 -0.82 53.58
CA GLU A 150 -22.12 0.49 53.71
C GLU A 150 -23.10 0.49 54.90
N ALA A 151 -23.83 -0.61 55.17
CA ALA A 151 -24.73 -0.75 56.33
C ALA A 151 -23.91 -0.77 57.65
N ASP A 152 -22.77 -1.48 57.66
CA ASP A 152 -21.92 -1.56 58.84
C ASP A 152 -21.25 -0.19 59.15
N PHE A 153 -20.81 0.54 58.12
CA PHE A 153 -20.29 1.89 58.25
C PHE A 153 -21.35 2.87 58.78
N ALA A 154 -22.54 2.89 58.21
CA ALA A 154 -23.64 3.73 58.66
C ALA A 154 -24.02 3.49 60.15
N ARG A 155 -23.96 2.21 60.59
CA ARG A 155 -24.14 1.84 61.99
C ARG A 155 -23.01 2.39 62.86
N ALA A 156 -21.74 2.21 62.44
CA ALA A 156 -20.59 2.72 63.20
C ALA A 156 -20.62 4.26 63.26
N GLU A 157 -20.99 4.94 62.20
CA GLU A 157 -21.15 6.39 62.13
C GLU A 157 -22.22 6.88 63.11
N SER A 158 -23.41 6.25 63.16
CA SER A 158 -24.50 6.60 64.06
C SER A 158 -24.14 6.41 65.54
N LEU A 159 -23.29 5.43 65.86
CA LEU A 159 -22.87 5.10 67.23
C LEU A 159 -21.62 5.87 67.68
N SER A 160 -20.84 6.42 66.76
CA SER A 160 -19.60 7.19 67.07
C SER A 160 -19.89 8.45 67.86
N GLY A 161 -21.01 9.14 67.55
CA GLY A 161 -21.45 10.33 68.26
C GLY A 161 -21.71 10.10 69.76
N ASN A 162 -22.06 8.88 70.16
CA ASN A 162 -22.30 8.48 71.52
C ASN A 162 -21.09 7.80 72.21
N LYS A 163 -19.90 7.82 71.55
CA LYS A 163 -18.66 7.18 72.00
C LYS A 163 -18.80 5.64 72.25
N VAL A 164 -19.77 4.98 71.63
CA VAL A 164 -20.00 3.53 71.75
C VAL A 164 -19.07 2.76 70.84
N VAL A 165 -18.62 3.39 69.72
CA VAL A 165 -17.69 2.82 68.77
C VAL A 165 -16.38 3.59 68.86
N SER A 166 -15.26 2.88 68.86
CA SER A 166 -13.92 3.50 68.87
C SER A 166 -13.60 4.17 67.51
N GLY A 167 -12.73 5.19 67.54
CA GLY A 167 -12.28 5.82 66.28
C GLY A 167 -11.63 4.82 65.30
N ALA A 168 -10.93 3.83 65.84
CA ALA A 168 -10.31 2.77 65.03
C ALA A 168 -11.35 1.87 64.34
N GLU A 169 -12.44 1.54 65.01
CA GLU A 169 -13.55 0.74 64.42
C GLU A 169 -14.30 1.53 63.33
N HIS A 170 -14.50 2.86 63.55
CA HIS A 170 -15.09 3.73 62.53
C HIS A 170 -14.23 3.85 61.29
N GLU A 171 -12.92 4.06 61.44
CA GLU A 171 -11.99 4.10 60.30
C GLU A 171 -11.87 2.73 59.58
N ALA A 172 -11.92 1.62 60.32
CA ALA A 172 -11.93 0.28 59.75
C ALA A 172 -13.19 0.02 58.91
N ALA A 173 -14.37 0.44 59.37
CA ALA A 173 -15.60 0.34 58.62
C ALA A 173 -15.59 1.21 57.35
N LYS A 174 -15.06 2.43 57.43
CA LYS A 174 -14.88 3.30 56.28
C LYS A 174 -13.95 2.68 55.24
N LEU A 175 -12.81 2.15 55.65
CA LEU A 175 -11.88 1.45 54.77
C LEU A 175 -12.55 0.24 54.06
N ALA A 176 -13.38 -0.53 54.77
CA ALA A 176 -14.12 -1.65 54.21
C ALA A 176 -15.06 -1.23 53.05
N VAL A 177 -15.77 -0.08 53.23
CA VAL A 177 -16.60 0.49 52.16
C VAL A 177 -15.75 0.87 50.96
N ASP A 178 -14.61 1.55 51.19
CA ASP A 178 -13.75 2.00 50.10
C ASP A 178 -13.15 0.82 49.32
N VAL A 179 -12.79 -0.28 49.99
CA VAL A 179 -12.30 -1.50 49.36
C VAL A 179 -13.40 -2.16 48.54
N ALA A 180 -14.59 -2.36 49.11
CA ALA A 180 -15.72 -2.98 48.43
C ALA A 180 -16.20 -2.16 47.25
N ARG A 181 -16.23 -0.82 47.37
CA ARG A 181 -16.59 0.11 46.30
C ARG A 181 -15.63 0.00 45.11
N ARG A 182 -14.31 -0.05 45.35
CA ARG A 182 -13.30 -0.26 44.32
C ARG A 182 -13.48 -1.62 43.62
N LYS A 183 -13.76 -2.67 44.39
CA LYS A 183 -14.02 -4.01 43.82
C LYS A 183 -15.23 -4.01 42.88
N VAL A 184 -16.34 -3.38 43.30
CA VAL A 184 -17.54 -3.25 42.44
C VAL A 184 -17.23 -2.38 41.22
N ALA A 185 -16.50 -1.28 41.34
CA ALA A 185 -16.13 -0.43 40.22
C ALA A 185 -15.37 -1.19 39.15
N VAL A 186 -14.33 -1.95 39.54
CA VAL A 186 -13.53 -2.77 38.61
C VAL A 186 -14.37 -3.86 37.92
N LEU A 187 -15.22 -4.56 38.68
CA LEU A 187 -16.08 -5.61 38.11
C LEU A 187 -17.21 -5.04 37.25
N SER A 188 -17.73 -3.85 37.57
CA SER A 188 -18.81 -3.22 36.79
C SER A 188 -18.32 -2.58 35.50
N GLU A 189 -17.02 -2.37 35.36
CA GLU A 189 -16.45 -1.82 34.13
C GLU A 189 -16.76 -2.73 32.93
N ASN A 190 -17.47 -2.19 31.94
CA ASN A 190 -17.93 -2.91 30.74
C ASN A 190 -18.83 -4.14 31.03
N ALA A 191 -19.44 -4.24 32.22
CA ALA A 191 -20.41 -5.28 32.56
C ALA A 191 -21.71 -5.09 31.75
N THR A 192 -22.28 -6.21 31.28
CA THR A 192 -23.56 -6.27 30.59
C THR A 192 -24.46 -7.32 31.22
N LYS A 193 -25.75 -7.37 30.85
CA LYS A 193 -26.66 -8.42 31.35
C LYS A 193 -26.24 -9.84 30.99
N GLY A 194 -25.52 -9.98 29.85
CA GLY A 194 -25.06 -11.30 29.34
C GLY A 194 -23.64 -11.68 29.73
N GLY A 195 -22.89 -10.76 30.37
CA GLY A 195 -21.48 -11.00 30.71
C GLY A 195 -20.64 -9.71 30.69
N LYS A 196 -19.42 -9.80 30.24
CA LYS A 196 -18.50 -8.65 30.13
C LYS A 196 -18.27 -8.26 28.68
N SER A 197 -18.45 -6.99 28.37
CA SER A 197 -18.17 -6.43 27.04
C SER A 197 -16.68 -6.17 26.87
N ILE A 198 -16.12 -6.65 25.77
CA ILE A 198 -14.76 -6.36 25.32
C ILE A 198 -14.84 -5.22 24.31
N VAL A 199 -14.16 -4.13 24.61
CA VAL A 199 -14.19 -2.91 23.82
C VAL A 199 -12.91 -2.71 23.02
N ALA A 200 -13.00 -1.96 21.91
CA ALA A 200 -11.85 -1.59 21.11
C ALA A 200 -10.89 -0.69 21.92
N PRO A 201 -9.62 -1.04 22.12
CA PRO A 201 -8.65 -0.25 22.86
C PRO A 201 -8.24 1.02 22.09
N GLN A 202 -8.37 1.01 20.79
CA GLN A 202 -8.07 2.14 19.90
C GLN A 202 -9.05 2.17 18.71
N GLY A 203 -9.12 3.32 18.02
CA GLY A 203 -9.83 3.44 16.74
C GLY A 203 -9.00 2.88 15.59
N GLY A 204 -9.68 2.36 14.56
CA GLY A 204 -9.03 1.76 13.40
C GLY A 204 -9.95 0.79 12.67
N HIS A 205 -9.35 -0.24 12.10
CA HIS A 205 -10.05 -1.33 11.42
C HIS A 205 -9.67 -2.68 12.04
N ILE A 206 -10.58 -3.62 12.06
CA ILE A 206 -10.28 -5.00 12.46
C ILE A 206 -9.39 -5.60 11.38
N ALA A 207 -8.13 -5.87 11.71
CA ALA A 207 -7.17 -6.49 10.79
C ALA A 207 -7.36 -8.01 10.73
N THR A 208 -7.65 -8.63 11.88
CA THR A 208 -7.89 -10.08 11.99
C THR A 208 -8.90 -10.35 13.08
N LEU A 209 -9.84 -11.25 12.81
CA LEU A 209 -10.79 -11.76 13.79
C LEU A 209 -10.46 -13.24 14.03
N LEU A 210 -10.11 -13.58 15.27
CA LEU A 210 -9.59 -14.90 15.64
C LEU A 210 -10.64 -15.81 16.27
N VAL A 211 -11.87 -15.32 16.46
CA VAL A 211 -12.96 -16.03 17.13
C VAL A 211 -14.28 -15.85 16.39
N GLY A 212 -15.14 -16.86 16.50
CA GLY A 212 -16.50 -16.87 15.96
C GLY A 212 -17.58 -16.70 17.04
N GLU A 213 -18.82 -16.45 16.61
CA GLU A 213 -19.98 -16.45 17.48
C GLU A 213 -20.17 -17.85 18.12
N GLY A 214 -20.28 -17.90 19.43
CA GLY A 214 -20.44 -19.16 20.16
C GLY A 214 -19.14 -19.86 20.59
N ASP A 215 -17.98 -19.37 20.18
CA ASP A 215 -16.70 -19.94 20.60
C ASP A 215 -16.49 -19.77 22.11
N TYR A 216 -15.93 -20.81 22.75
CA TYR A 216 -15.44 -20.69 24.12
C TYR A 216 -14.01 -20.16 24.14
N VAL A 217 -13.76 -19.12 24.93
CA VAL A 217 -12.45 -18.52 25.10
C VAL A 217 -12.01 -18.44 26.55
N THR A 218 -10.71 -18.51 26.79
CA THR A 218 -10.11 -18.36 28.12
C THR A 218 -9.57 -16.95 28.33
N ALA A 219 -9.50 -16.51 29.58
CA ALA A 219 -8.89 -15.21 29.92
C ALA A 219 -7.45 -15.13 29.40
N GLY A 220 -7.10 -14.01 28.75
CA GLY A 220 -5.81 -13.80 28.09
C GLY A 220 -5.76 -14.24 26.64
N GLN A 221 -6.75 -14.96 26.12
CA GLN A 221 -6.78 -15.42 24.73
C GLN A 221 -6.98 -14.23 23.77
N PRO A 222 -6.19 -14.14 22.68
CA PRO A 222 -6.40 -13.14 21.64
C PRO A 222 -7.74 -13.36 20.90
N LEU A 223 -8.50 -12.29 20.71
CA LEU A 223 -9.82 -12.32 20.06
C LEU A 223 -9.79 -11.65 18.69
N ALA A 224 -9.13 -10.51 18.60
CA ALA A 224 -9.01 -9.73 17.36
C ALA A 224 -7.76 -8.87 17.39
N THR A 225 -7.36 -8.40 16.23
CA THR A 225 -6.33 -7.37 16.09
C THR A 225 -6.93 -6.14 15.41
N ILE A 226 -6.69 -4.96 15.97
CA ILE A 226 -7.11 -3.67 15.40
C ILE A 226 -5.87 -2.92 14.96
N THR A 227 -5.93 -2.33 13.75
CA THR A 227 -4.89 -1.48 13.20
C THR A 227 -5.44 -0.08 12.91
N ALA A 228 -4.71 0.94 13.33
CA ALA A 228 -5.08 2.33 13.08
C ALA A 228 -4.63 2.82 11.70
N ASN A 229 -3.62 2.19 11.11
CA ASN A 229 -3.02 2.52 9.81
C ASN A 229 -2.60 3.99 9.65
N ARG A 230 -2.27 4.69 10.73
CA ARG A 230 -1.77 6.07 10.69
C ARG A 230 -0.29 6.10 10.35
N ASN A 231 0.47 5.24 11.01
CA ASN A 231 1.88 5.04 10.76
C ASN A 231 2.12 3.62 10.25
N LEU A 232 3.02 3.51 9.31
CA LEU A 232 3.41 2.26 8.68
C LEU A 232 4.91 2.05 8.83
N VAL A 233 5.33 0.81 8.70
CA VAL A 233 6.74 0.42 8.64
C VAL A 233 7.00 -0.24 7.30
N LEU A 234 7.91 0.31 6.51
CA LEU A 234 8.49 -0.37 5.38
C LEU A 234 9.60 -1.27 5.90
N ARG A 235 9.44 -2.58 5.77
CA ARG A 235 10.49 -3.58 5.99
C ARG A 235 11.07 -3.97 4.64
N ALA A 236 12.30 -3.61 4.39
CA ALA A 236 13.09 -4.02 3.23
C ALA A 236 13.96 -5.22 3.59
N ASP A 237 13.90 -6.30 2.82
CA ASP A 237 14.61 -7.55 3.07
C ASP A 237 15.88 -7.61 2.22
N VAL A 238 17.00 -7.08 2.75
CA VAL A 238 18.26 -6.89 2.04
C VAL A 238 19.06 -8.19 1.97
N PRO A 239 19.40 -8.71 0.77
CA PRO A 239 20.27 -9.86 0.63
C PRO A 239 21.64 -9.63 1.26
N GLN A 240 22.23 -10.68 1.87
CA GLN A 240 23.49 -10.59 2.61
C GLN A 240 24.65 -10.00 1.79
N ARG A 241 24.68 -10.20 0.47
CA ARG A 241 25.69 -9.62 -0.42
C ARG A 241 25.74 -8.10 -0.42
N TYR A 242 24.65 -7.45 -0.02
CA TYR A 242 24.52 -5.97 0.07
C TYR A 242 24.58 -5.46 1.52
N LEU A 243 25.08 -6.27 2.45
CA LEU A 243 25.13 -5.91 3.87
C LEU A 243 26.00 -4.67 4.13
N HIS A 244 27.07 -4.51 3.36
CA HIS A 244 27.96 -3.35 3.47
C HIS A 244 27.25 -2.06 3.04
N GLU A 245 26.52 -2.11 1.94
CA GLU A 245 25.72 -1.00 1.42
C GLU A 245 24.55 -0.67 2.35
N ALA A 246 23.92 -1.68 2.95
CA ALA A 246 22.82 -1.51 3.90
C ALA A 246 23.22 -0.66 5.13
N GLY A 247 24.48 -0.67 5.52
CA GLY A 247 25.01 0.17 6.60
C GLY A 247 25.00 1.67 6.29
N ASN A 248 25.01 2.04 5.00
CA ASN A 248 25.05 3.41 4.51
C ASN A 248 23.69 3.94 4.05
N VAL A 249 22.64 3.13 4.18
CA VAL A 249 21.27 3.51 3.77
C VAL A 249 20.74 4.66 4.64
N ARG A 250 20.20 5.68 3.99
CA ARG A 250 19.63 6.88 4.62
C ARG A 250 18.12 6.94 4.49
N THR A 251 17.61 6.65 3.31
CA THR A 251 16.19 6.67 2.97
C THR A 251 15.90 5.61 1.92
N ALA A 252 14.67 5.50 1.48
CA ALA A 252 14.28 4.59 0.42
C ALA A 252 13.12 5.17 -0.41
N ASN A 253 13.00 4.69 -1.63
CA ASN A 253 11.76 4.75 -2.39
C ASN A 253 11.14 3.35 -2.41
N PHE A 254 9.84 3.25 -2.62
CA PHE A 254 9.18 1.98 -2.86
C PHE A 254 8.06 2.12 -3.89
N THR A 255 7.86 1.09 -4.69
CA THR A 255 6.80 1.04 -5.69
C THR A 255 5.73 0.05 -5.29
N THR A 256 4.49 0.50 -5.31
CA THR A 256 3.31 -0.32 -5.02
C THR A 256 2.84 -1.02 -6.30
N PRO A 257 2.66 -2.36 -6.31
CA PRO A 257 2.35 -3.10 -7.53
C PRO A 257 0.91 -2.90 -8.03
N TYR A 258 0.01 -2.42 -7.18
CA TYR A 258 -1.41 -2.26 -7.53
C TYR A 258 -1.72 -0.95 -8.27
N ASP A 259 -0.87 0.07 -8.19
CA ASP A 259 -1.03 1.35 -8.90
C ASP A 259 0.24 1.79 -9.66
N GLY A 260 1.33 1.03 -9.53
CA GLY A 260 2.61 1.31 -10.18
C GLY A 260 3.30 2.59 -9.70
N LYS A 261 2.83 3.19 -8.61
CA LYS A 261 3.38 4.46 -8.11
C LYS A 261 4.61 4.23 -7.26
N THR A 262 5.62 5.05 -7.50
CA THR A 262 6.81 5.15 -6.65
C THR A 262 6.60 6.23 -5.60
N HIS A 263 6.80 5.86 -4.34
CA HIS A 263 6.68 6.73 -3.18
C HIS A 263 8.07 7.02 -2.62
N ASP A 264 8.40 8.29 -2.39
CA ASP A 264 9.61 8.70 -1.67
C ASP A 264 9.32 8.75 -0.16
N LEU A 265 10.06 7.97 0.61
CA LEU A 265 9.91 7.96 2.07
C LEU A 265 10.20 9.33 2.71
N SER A 266 11.05 10.14 2.10
CA SER A 266 11.37 11.48 2.62
C SER A 266 10.14 12.39 2.58
N GLU A 267 9.31 12.28 1.54
CA GLU A 267 8.05 13.03 1.40
C GLU A 267 6.97 12.54 2.36
N LEU A 268 7.01 11.26 2.73
CA LEU A 268 6.09 10.64 3.69
C LEU A 268 6.54 10.81 5.16
N GLY A 269 7.57 11.64 5.43
CA GLY A 269 8.13 11.78 6.77
C GLY A 269 8.85 10.52 7.26
N GLY A 270 9.38 9.73 6.32
CA GLY A 270 10.03 8.46 6.61
C GLY A 270 11.32 8.62 7.41
N ARG A 271 11.52 7.75 8.38
CA ARG A 271 12.72 7.69 9.20
C ARG A 271 13.21 6.25 9.35
N LEU A 272 14.51 6.06 9.29
CA LEU A 272 15.16 4.77 9.56
C LEU A 272 15.01 4.45 11.05
N ILE A 273 14.35 3.34 11.38
CA ILE A 273 14.16 2.87 12.76
C ILE A 273 15.00 1.64 13.10
N GLY A 274 15.54 0.96 12.10
CA GLY A 274 16.41 -0.19 12.29
C GLY A 274 17.11 -0.59 11.02
N SER A 275 18.45 -0.62 11.04
CA SER A 275 19.27 -1.31 10.06
C SER A 275 19.72 -2.63 10.71
N GLY A 276 19.16 -3.75 10.25
CA GLY A 276 19.34 -5.03 10.91
C GLY A 276 20.81 -5.40 11.11
N LYS A 277 21.27 -5.20 12.33
CA LYS A 277 22.58 -5.71 12.79
C LYS A 277 22.48 -7.16 13.30
N ALA A 278 21.24 -7.70 13.35
CA ALA A 278 20.98 -9.08 13.72
C ALA A 278 20.07 -9.72 12.68
N MET A 279 20.45 -10.90 12.24
CA MET A 279 19.65 -11.75 11.36
C MET A 279 18.93 -12.80 12.21
N ALA A 280 17.70 -13.13 11.82
CA ALA A 280 17.08 -14.34 12.34
C ALA A 280 17.89 -15.57 11.87
N ALA A 281 18.06 -16.56 12.73
CA ALA A 281 18.78 -17.78 12.37
C ALA A 281 18.17 -18.40 11.10
N GLY A 282 19.01 -18.63 10.07
CA GLY A 282 18.59 -19.19 8.78
C GLY A 282 17.97 -18.19 7.79
N SER A 283 17.87 -16.90 8.11
CA SER A 283 17.38 -15.90 7.15
C SER A 283 18.50 -15.54 6.14
N PRO A 284 18.19 -15.56 4.82
CA PRO A 284 19.13 -15.12 3.78
C PRO A 284 19.20 -13.60 3.65
N THR A 285 18.36 -12.85 4.38
CA THR A 285 18.20 -11.40 4.27
C THR A 285 18.32 -10.70 5.62
N VAL A 286 18.71 -9.43 5.57
CA VAL A 286 18.79 -8.53 6.71
C VAL A 286 17.67 -7.50 6.60
N PRO A 287 16.78 -7.36 7.59
CA PRO A 287 15.70 -6.38 7.51
C PRO A 287 16.21 -4.96 7.79
N VAL A 288 15.92 -4.05 6.89
CA VAL A 288 16.04 -2.60 7.11
C VAL A 288 14.62 -2.04 7.26
N ARG A 289 14.37 -1.26 8.31
CA ARG A 289 13.03 -0.78 8.64
C ARG A 289 12.97 0.73 8.69
N PHE A 290 11.94 1.27 8.03
CA PHE A 290 11.62 2.70 8.05
C PHE A 290 10.19 2.88 8.54
N GLU A 291 9.98 3.78 9.47
CA GLU A 291 8.65 4.20 9.88
C GLU A 291 8.27 5.46 9.11
N PHE A 292 7.02 5.57 8.66
CA PHE A 292 6.51 6.69 7.87
C PHE A 292 5.02 6.90 8.07
N GLU A 293 4.50 8.09 7.72
CA GLU A 293 3.09 8.42 7.82
C GLU A 293 2.32 7.87 6.62
N ASN A 294 1.15 7.28 6.88
CA ASN A 294 0.26 6.79 5.83
C ASN A 294 -0.56 7.93 5.22
N ARG A 295 0.03 8.67 4.30
CA ARG A 295 -0.65 9.77 3.58
C ARG A 295 -1.37 9.33 2.30
N GLY A 296 -1.18 8.08 1.86
CA GLY A 296 -1.63 7.59 0.56
C GLY A 296 -2.58 6.40 0.59
N ASN A 297 -3.26 6.12 1.72
CA ASN A 297 -4.12 4.94 1.90
C ASN A 297 -3.40 3.60 1.61
N LEU A 298 -2.11 3.55 1.92
CA LEU A 298 -1.33 2.34 1.79
C LEU A 298 -1.84 1.28 2.76
N THR A 299 -1.89 0.04 2.28
CA THR A 299 -2.45 -1.07 3.07
C THR A 299 -1.34 -1.91 3.67
N PRO A 300 -1.32 -2.12 5.00
CA PRO A 300 -0.41 -3.07 5.64
C PRO A 300 -0.58 -4.47 5.05
N GLY A 301 0.53 -5.20 4.88
CA GLY A 301 0.59 -6.49 4.22
C GLY A 301 0.96 -6.41 2.73
N SER A 302 0.99 -5.21 2.14
CA SER A 302 1.40 -5.05 0.73
C SER A 302 2.86 -5.39 0.55
N VAL A 303 3.15 -6.25 -0.43
CA VAL A 303 4.49 -6.53 -0.93
C VAL A 303 4.86 -5.45 -1.94
N VAL A 304 6.04 -4.86 -1.78
CA VAL A 304 6.50 -3.71 -2.57
C VAL A 304 7.92 -3.94 -3.07
N GLU A 305 8.25 -3.30 -4.17
CA GLU A 305 9.64 -3.16 -4.60
C GLU A 305 10.27 -1.97 -3.89
N VAL A 306 11.48 -2.14 -3.36
CA VAL A 306 12.17 -1.15 -2.53
C VAL A 306 13.50 -0.78 -3.15
N PHE A 307 13.76 0.51 -3.22
CA PHE A 307 15.00 1.13 -3.68
C PHE A 307 15.66 1.83 -2.49
N LEU A 308 16.57 1.15 -1.83
CA LEU A 308 17.30 1.69 -0.69
C LEU A 308 18.33 2.68 -1.17
N LYS A 309 18.24 3.94 -0.73
CA LYS A 309 19.12 5.04 -1.13
C LYS A 309 20.23 5.24 -0.09
N GLY A 310 21.46 5.07 -0.53
CA GLY A 310 22.69 5.26 0.27
C GLY A 310 23.34 6.61 0.06
N SER A 311 24.67 6.64 0.05
CA SER A 311 25.42 7.88 -0.15
C SER A 311 25.25 8.40 -1.58
N PRO A 312 25.11 9.74 -1.76
CA PRO A 312 25.04 10.34 -3.09
C PRO A 312 26.38 10.19 -3.84
N ARG A 313 26.27 10.01 -5.15
CA ARG A 313 27.36 10.11 -6.13
C ARG A 313 27.13 11.38 -6.93
N GLU A 314 28.15 12.17 -7.16
CA GLU A 314 28.07 13.44 -7.88
C GLU A 314 28.20 13.24 -9.39
N ASN A 315 27.75 14.23 -10.16
CA ASN A 315 27.87 14.30 -11.62
C ASN A 315 27.19 13.12 -12.36
N ILE A 316 26.05 12.66 -11.88
CA ILE A 316 25.26 11.62 -12.52
C ILE A 316 24.11 12.24 -13.30
N ILE A 317 24.01 11.92 -14.58
CA ILE A 317 22.86 12.32 -15.41
C ILE A 317 21.73 11.34 -15.10
N THR A 318 20.55 11.86 -14.76
CA THR A 318 19.36 11.06 -14.54
C THR A 318 18.19 11.60 -15.34
N VAL A 319 17.29 10.70 -15.75
CA VAL A 319 15.99 11.05 -16.34
C VAL A 319 14.87 10.35 -15.58
N PRO A 320 13.63 10.85 -15.61
CA PRO A 320 12.48 10.11 -15.10
C PRO A 320 12.34 8.75 -15.78
N VAL A 321 11.84 7.74 -15.08
CA VAL A 321 11.58 6.41 -15.66
C VAL A 321 10.58 6.50 -16.82
N SER A 322 9.62 7.45 -16.75
CA SER A 322 8.64 7.74 -17.82
C SER A 322 9.26 8.24 -19.13
N ALA A 323 10.50 8.77 -19.09
CA ALA A 323 11.23 9.21 -20.28
C ALA A 323 11.79 8.04 -21.12
N LEU A 324 11.87 6.84 -20.52
CA LEU A 324 12.44 5.68 -21.17
C LEU A 324 11.38 4.88 -21.95
N THR A 325 11.76 4.44 -23.14
CA THR A 325 11.00 3.45 -23.88
C THR A 325 11.89 2.26 -24.20
N GLU A 326 11.31 1.07 -24.18
CA GLU A 326 12.01 -0.15 -24.54
C GLU A 326 11.54 -0.63 -25.91
N GLU A 327 12.49 -1.01 -26.76
CA GLU A 327 12.23 -1.57 -28.06
C GLU A 327 13.29 -2.61 -28.41
N GLN A 328 12.86 -3.82 -28.69
CA GLN A 328 13.73 -4.97 -29.00
C GLN A 328 14.85 -5.21 -27.96
N GLY A 329 14.55 -4.95 -26.67
CA GLY A 329 15.51 -5.11 -25.57
C GLY A 329 16.52 -3.97 -25.42
N ALA A 330 16.42 -2.90 -26.22
CA ALA A 330 17.21 -1.69 -26.07
C ALA A 330 16.35 -0.55 -25.50
N LEU A 331 16.97 0.30 -24.67
CA LEU A 331 16.33 1.45 -24.07
C LEU A 331 16.64 2.72 -24.88
N TYR A 332 15.63 3.56 -25.04
CA TYR A 332 15.72 4.80 -25.79
C TYR A 332 15.12 5.96 -25.02
N VAL A 333 15.66 7.14 -25.28
CA VAL A 333 15.07 8.45 -24.92
C VAL A 333 14.77 9.23 -26.19
N TYR A 334 13.88 10.20 -26.12
CA TYR A 334 13.57 11.12 -27.21
C TYR A 334 14.10 12.50 -26.85
N VAL A 335 15.15 12.92 -27.54
CA VAL A 335 15.78 14.22 -27.40
C VAL A 335 15.06 15.22 -28.29
N ARG A 336 14.55 16.30 -27.70
CA ARG A 336 13.91 17.39 -28.45
C ARG A 336 14.99 18.24 -29.08
N THR A 337 15.10 18.22 -30.40
CA THR A 337 16.09 19.04 -31.16
C THR A 337 15.56 20.42 -31.50
N SER A 338 14.25 20.51 -31.79
CA SER A 338 13.52 21.76 -32.01
C SER A 338 12.04 21.54 -31.67
N PRO A 339 11.20 22.59 -31.60
CA PRO A 339 9.77 22.42 -31.39
C PRO A 339 9.16 21.43 -32.38
N GLY A 340 8.53 20.36 -31.87
CA GLY A 340 7.91 19.33 -32.68
C GLY A 340 8.85 18.28 -33.30
N HIS A 341 10.17 18.34 -33.05
CA HIS A 341 11.14 17.39 -33.61
C HIS A 341 11.86 16.64 -32.50
N TYR A 342 11.83 15.32 -32.60
CA TYR A 342 12.34 14.40 -31.56
C TYR A 342 13.30 13.39 -32.17
N LEU A 343 14.55 13.39 -31.71
CA LEU A 343 15.55 12.41 -32.11
C LEU A 343 15.49 11.20 -31.17
N LYS A 344 15.17 10.03 -31.72
CA LYS A 344 15.24 8.76 -31.01
C LYS A 344 16.70 8.38 -30.77
N ARG A 345 17.09 8.22 -29.50
CA ARG A 345 18.48 7.97 -29.13
C ARG A 345 18.60 6.77 -28.20
N PRO A 346 19.43 5.76 -28.53
CA PRO A 346 19.69 4.64 -27.64
C PRO A 346 20.50 5.09 -26.42
N VAL A 347 20.15 4.58 -25.26
CA VAL A 347 20.84 4.88 -23.99
C VAL A 347 21.23 3.62 -23.24
N LYS A 348 22.32 3.70 -22.48
CA LYS A 348 22.67 2.70 -21.47
C LYS A 348 22.31 3.26 -20.10
N THR A 349 21.52 2.53 -19.36
CA THR A 349 21.07 2.91 -18.03
C THR A 349 21.94 2.26 -16.95
N GLY A 350 22.01 2.92 -15.80
CA GLY A 350 22.64 2.42 -14.58
C GLY A 350 21.62 2.11 -13.49
N ALA A 351 21.84 2.61 -12.29
CA ALA A 351 20.96 2.44 -11.16
C ALA A 351 19.65 3.23 -11.32
N THR A 352 18.57 2.70 -10.74
CA THR A 352 17.29 3.42 -10.64
C THR A 352 16.82 3.44 -9.19
N ASP A 353 16.16 4.52 -8.80
CA ASP A 353 15.49 4.66 -7.51
C ASP A 353 13.96 4.47 -7.62
N GLY A 354 13.50 3.98 -8.79
CA GLY A 354 12.09 3.77 -9.10
C GLY A 354 11.37 4.98 -9.67
N ALA A 355 11.85 6.21 -9.41
CA ALA A 355 11.34 7.44 -9.99
C ALA A 355 12.25 7.95 -11.11
N ARG A 356 13.55 7.87 -10.88
CA ARG A 356 14.60 8.31 -11.83
C ARG A 356 15.56 7.14 -12.12
N VAL A 357 16.22 7.25 -13.28
CA VAL A 357 17.21 6.28 -13.71
C VAL A 357 18.48 7.00 -14.19
N GLU A 358 19.63 6.46 -13.77
CA GLU A 358 20.95 6.92 -14.20
C GLU A 358 21.16 6.62 -15.68
N ILE A 359 21.64 7.60 -16.44
CA ILE A 359 22.09 7.43 -17.82
C ILE A 359 23.61 7.36 -17.84
N VAL A 360 24.13 6.17 -18.13
CA VAL A 360 25.58 5.92 -18.19
C VAL A 360 26.19 6.43 -19.50
N SER A 361 25.42 6.30 -20.61
CA SER A 361 25.85 6.80 -21.92
C SER A 361 24.65 7.00 -22.85
N GLY A 362 24.80 7.84 -23.85
CA GLY A 362 23.80 8.13 -24.88
C GLY A 362 23.10 9.48 -24.69
N LEU A 363 23.35 10.22 -23.60
CA LEU A 363 22.76 11.52 -23.35
C LEU A 363 23.84 12.47 -22.81
N ALA A 364 23.87 13.71 -23.32
CA ALA A 364 24.79 14.74 -22.88
C ALA A 364 24.09 15.74 -21.93
N PRO A 365 24.85 16.36 -21.00
CA PRO A 365 24.33 17.44 -20.18
C PRO A 365 23.79 18.60 -21.02
N GLY A 366 22.61 19.11 -20.67
CA GLY A 366 21.96 20.26 -21.34
C GLY A 366 21.00 19.87 -22.46
N GLU A 367 20.98 18.62 -22.90
CA GLU A 367 19.99 18.12 -23.87
C GLU A 367 18.59 18.06 -23.23
N GLU A 368 17.58 18.47 -24.00
CA GLU A 368 16.19 18.43 -23.56
C GLU A 368 15.55 17.09 -23.98
N VAL A 369 15.07 16.34 -23.02
CA VAL A 369 14.42 15.02 -23.24
C VAL A 369 12.95 15.09 -22.94
N VAL A 370 12.15 14.27 -23.63
CA VAL A 370 10.74 14.03 -23.28
C VAL A 370 10.71 13.30 -21.96
N SER A 371 10.26 13.97 -20.90
CA SER A 371 10.22 13.44 -19.53
C SER A 371 8.96 12.63 -19.25
N ASP A 372 7.83 13.02 -19.87
CA ASP A 372 6.59 12.26 -19.83
C ASP A 372 5.93 12.25 -21.22
N GLY A 373 5.20 11.16 -21.54
CA GLY A 373 4.59 10.97 -22.84
C GLY A 373 5.53 10.38 -23.91
N ALA A 374 6.73 9.91 -23.57
CA ALA A 374 7.70 9.30 -24.48
C ALA A 374 7.10 8.14 -25.32
N CYS A 375 6.13 7.41 -24.77
CA CYS A 375 5.42 6.36 -25.47
C CYS A 375 4.62 6.87 -26.69
N TYR A 376 4.07 8.08 -26.64
CA TYR A 376 3.34 8.68 -27.76
C TYR A 376 4.29 9.10 -28.88
N VAL A 377 5.46 9.63 -28.55
CA VAL A 377 6.51 9.95 -29.53
C VAL A 377 6.97 8.67 -30.25
N ARG A 378 7.14 7.56 -29.48
CA ARG A 378 7.46 6.25 -30.08
C ARG A 378 6.39 5.80 -31.07
N LEU A 379 5.11 5.87 -30.69
CA LEU A 379 4.00 5.45 -31.55
C LEU A 379 3.92 6.27 -32.85
N ALA A 380 4.14 7.57 -32.76
CA ALA A 380 4.20 8.45 -33.93
C ALA A 380 5.34 8.04 -34.89
N GLY A 381 6.52 7.75 -34.36
CA GLY A 381 7.65 7.27 -35.15
C GLY A 381 7.38 5.92 -35.84
N MET A 382 6.63 5.02 -35.21
CA MET A 382 6.23 3.75 -35.82
C MET A 382 5.22 3.96 -36.97
N SER A 383 4.31 4.91 -36.84
CA SER A 383 3.32 5.23 -37.89
C SER A 383 3.98 5.86 -39.12
N MET A 384 5.05 6.63 -38.96
CA MET A 384 5.83 7.20 -40.06
C MET A 384 6.68 6.15 -40.80
N ALA A 385 7.07 5.07 -40.12
CA ALA A 385 7.89 4.01 -40.70
C ALA A 385 7.11 3.03 -41.62
N ILE A 386 5.78 3.12 -41.66
CA ILE A 386 4.97 2.32 -42.58
C ILE A 386 4.99 2.99 -43.98
N PRO A 387 5.65 2.43 -44.99
CA PRO A 387 5.59 2.98 -46.35
C PRO A 387 4.14 2.98 -46.81
N HIS A 388 3.59 4.13 -47.18
CA HIS A 388 2.34 4.19 -47.91
C HIS A 388 2.63 3.57 -49.29
N GLY A 389 2.37 2.27 -49.42
CA GLY A 389 2.43 1.58 -50.67
C GLY A 389 1.34 2.13 -51.59
N HIS A 390 1.70 3.09 -52.43
CA HIS A 390 0.91 3.45 -53.58
C HIS A 390 1.05 2.31 -54.58
N THR A 391 0.10 1.36 -54.57
CA THR A 391 -0.13 0.47 -55.68
C THR A 391 -0.74 1.27 -56.83
N HIS A 392 0.05 1.50 -57.87
CA HIS A 392 -0.43 1.91 -59.19
C HIS A 392 -1.00 0.74 -59.94
#